data_513f1efc29a302bf64ba97864a6cb428
#
_entry.id   513f1efc29a302bf64ba97864a6cb428
#
_cell.length_a   1.000
_cell.length_b   1.000
_cell.length_c   1.000
_cell.angle_alpha   90.00
_cell.angle_beta   90.00
_cell.angle_gamma   90.00
#
_symmetry.space_group_name_H-M   'P 1'
#
loop_
_entity.id
_entity.type
_entity.pdbx_description
1 polymer ?
#
loop_
_entity_poly.entity_id
_entity_poly.type
_entity_poly.pdbx_seq_one_letter_code
_entity_poly.pdbx_strand_id
1 'polypeptide(L)'
;MKAVLLFAMTGLIALSACTGPPGPPGPPGPAGSGGGPPYVWICTPAHRPSAGGSPRDDVYVFNSSTSVAHIAVNILDANGNNLAGHTIPGSSPAQTYPGETGTTTVTLDPAHTRDVKWVMPNTTANPATDTDVAFAVRVTSDQPVVVGANFEFNGDIPSQCSLAPK
;
A
#
# COMPACT_ATOMS: atom_id res chain seq x y z
N MET A 1 87.03 13.23 19.26
CA MET A 1 85.96 12.40 19.83
C MET A 1 84.72 12.55 18.96
N LYS A 2 84.37 11.57 18.15
CA LYS A 2 83.25 11.66 17.22
C LYS A 2 82.18 10.70 17.79
N ALA A 3 81.05 11.25 18.22
CA ALA A 3 79.88 10.50 18.67
C ALA A 3 79.03 10.07 17.44
N VAL A 4 78.79 8.78 17.33
CA VAL A 4 77.96 8.18 16.30
C VAL A 4 76.55 7.98 16.92
N LEU A 5 75.57 8.64 16.38
CA LEU A 5 74.14 8.48 16.74
C LEU A 5 73.57 7.35 15.89
N LEU A 6 73.14 6.25 16.56
CA LEU A 6 72.38 5.19 15.94
C LEU A 6 70.87 5.53 15.97
N PHE A 7 70.25 5.70 14.82
CA PHE A 7 68.80 5.82 14.68
C PHE A 7 68.18 4.40 14.50
N ALA A 8 67.44 3.96 15.50
CA ALA A 8 66.61 2.74 15.36
C ALA A 8 65.28 3.13 14.72
N MET A 9 65.06 2.68 13.48
CA MET A 9 63.77 2.76 12.78
C MET A 9 62.91 1.59 13.21
N THR A 10 61.88 1.82 14.02
CA THR A 10 60.84 0.87 14.34
C THR A 10 59.76 0.90 13.26
N GLY A 11 59.73 -0.08 12.38
CA GLY A 11 58.69 -0.21 11.37
C GLY A 11 57.35 -0.65 11.96
N LEU A 12 56.35 0.21 11.92
CA LEU A 12 54.97 -0.15 12.19
C LEU A 12 54.38 -0.88 10.98
N ILE A 13 54.14 -2.18 11.11
CA ILE A 13 53.37 -2.98 10.13
C ILE A 13 51.89 -2.73 10.40
N ALA A 14 51.24 -1.92 9.58
CA ALA A 14 49.79 -1.75 9.59
C ALA A 14 49.16 -2.99 8.97
N LEU A 15 48.52 -3.86 9.78
CA LEU A 15 47.66 -4.92 9.30
C LEU A 15 46.35 -4.26 8.77
N SER A 16 46.28 -4.10 7.45
CA SER A 16 45.02 -3.76 6.77
C SER A 16 44.09 -4.97 6.84
N ALA A 17 43.14 -4.94 7.78
CA ALA A 17 42.04 -5.89 7.80
C ALA A 17 41.17 -5.65 6.53
N CYS A 18 41.27 -6.54 5.54
CA CYS A 18 40.32 -6.59 4.44
C CYS A 18 38.94 -7.00 5.00
N THR A 19 38.10 -6.02 5.29
CA THR A 19 36.68 -6.27 5.45
C THR A 19 36.12 -6.51 4.05
N GLY A 20 35.79 -7.75 3.74
CA GLY A 20 35.08 -8.11 2.50
C GLY A 20 33.75 -7.34 2.41
N PRO A 21 33.20 -7.16 1.20
CA PRO A 21 31.88 -6.54 1.03
C PRO A 21 30.86 -7.31 1.84
N PRO A 22 29.83 -6.62 2.41
CA PRO A 22 28.73 -7.27 3.09
C PRO A 22 28.11 -8.33 2.16
N GLY A 23 27.87 -9.50 2.68
CA GLY A 23 27.19 -10.55 1.94
C GLY A 23 25.80 -10.09 1.47
N PRO A 24 25.24 -10.63 0.40
CA PRO A 24 23.90 -10.32 -0.03
C PRO A 24 22.90 -10.57 1.12
N PRO A 25 21.84 -9.75 1.24
CA PRO A 25 20.77 -9.99 2.20
C PRO A 25 20.28 -11.44 2.05
N GLY A 26 20.09 -12.13 3.15
CA GLY A 26 19.52 -13.47 3.13
C GLY A 26 18.13 -13.46 2.49
N PRO A 27 17.69 -14.58 1.91
CA PRO A 27 16.34 -14.68 1.37
C PRO A 27 15.33 -14.34 2.48
N PRO A 28 14.22 -13.67 2.15
CA PRO A 28 13.13 -13.44 3.09
C PRO A 28 12.73 -14.78 3.73
N GLY A 29 12.58 -14.79 5.05
CA GLY A 29 12.11 -15.99 5.76
C GLY A 29 10.76 -16.43 5.19
N PRO A 30 10.41 -17.74 5.28
CA PRO A 30 9.10 -18.20 4.87
C PRO A 30 8.02 -17.41 5.58
N ALA A 31 7.01 -16.98 4.82
CA ALA A 31 5.84 -16.30 5.39
C ALA A 31 5.28 -17.20 6.49
N GLY A 32 5.21 -16.65 7.71
CA GLY A 32 4.73 -17.40 8.86
C GLY A 32 3.32 -17.92 8.58
N SER A 33 3.09 -19.21 8.83
CA SER A 33 1.82 -19.92 8.62
C SER A 33 0.75 -19.56 9.67
N GLY A 34 0.54 -18.30 9.89
CA GLY A 34 -0.43 -17.71 10.81
C GLY A 34 -1.38 -16.75 10.09
N GLY A 35 -2.33 -17.29 9.41
CA GLY A 35 -3.72 -16.87 9.29
C GLY A 35 -4.03 -15.43 8.85
N GLY A 36 -3.41 -14.83 7.85
CA GLY A 36 -3.88 -13.58 7.25
C GLY A 36 -2.83 -12.92 6.37
N PRO A 37 -3.19 -12.03 5.46
CA PRO A 37 -2.23 -11.31 4.66
C PRO A 37 -1.31 -10.49 5.58
N PRO A 38 0.05 -10.56 5.38
CA PRO A 38 1.00 -9.90 6.26
C PRO A 38 0.93 -8.36 6.23
N TYR A 39 0.34 -7.81 5.15
CA TYR A 39 0.20 -6.36 4.96
C TYR A 39 -1.26 -6.00 4.77
N VAL A 40 -1.76 -5.10 5.62
CA VAL A 40 -3.12 -4.56 5.54
C VAL A 40 -3.05 -3.04 5.58
N TRP A 41 -3.52 -2.41 4.53
CA TRP A 41 -3.62 -0.96 4.43
C TRP A 41 -5.07 -0.53 4.53
N ILE A 42 -5.31 0.58 5.24
CA ILE A 42 -6.63 1.22 5.32
C ILE A 42 -6.49 2.66 4.83
N CYS A 43 -7.31 3.02 3.86
CA CYS A 43 -7.43 4.39 3.34
C CYS A 43 -8.78 4.98 3.74
N THR A 44 -8.77 6.15 4.36
CA THR A 44 -9.99 6.86 4.78
C THR A 44 -9.83 8.37 4.60
N PRO A 45 -10.93 9.10 4.40
CA PRO A 45 -12.25 8.64 3.96
C PRO A 45 -12.22 8.17 2.50
N ALA A 46 -13.07 7.23 2.12
CA ALA A 46 -13.17 6.75 0.75
C ALA A 46 -14.17 7.55 -0.10
N HIS A 47 -14.93 8.44 0.51
CA HIS A 47 -15.85 9.32 -0.19
C HIS A 47 -16.30 10.46 0.74
N ARG A 48 -16.61 11.61 0.14
CA ARG A 48 -17.35 12.71 0.81
C ARG A 48 -18.58 13.05 -0.01
N PRO A 49 -19.75 13.25 0.64
CA PRO A 49 -20.92 13.75 -0.03
C PRO A 49 -20.60 15.10 -0.68
N SER A 50 -20.91 15.24 -1.95
CA SER A 50 -20.66 16.47 -2.70
C SER A 50 -21.98 17.10 -3.12
N ALA A 51 -22.07 18.42 -3.03
CA ALA A 51 -23.20 19.19 -3.52
C ALA A 51 -23.16 19.42 -5.04
N GLY A 52 -22.18 18.89 -5.75
CA GLY A 52 -22.06 19.04 -7.20
C GLY A 52 -20.87 18.24 -7.77
N GLY A 53 -21.08 17.62 -8.91
CA GLY A 53 -20.07 16.87 -9.63
C GLY A 53 -20.20 15.36 -9.48
N SER A 54 -19.34 14.64 -10.18
CA SER A 54 -19.19 13.19 -10.08
C SER A 54 -17.76 12.92 -9.63
N PRO A 55 -17.51 12.89 -8.32
CA PRO A 55 -16.17 12.67 -7.81
C PRO A 55 -15.64 11.32 -8.27
N ARG A 56 -14.40 11.32 -8.68
CA ARG A 56 -13.66 10.13 -9.06
C ARG A 56 -12.80 9.70 -7.90
N ASP A 57 -12.91 8.45 -7.55
CA ASP A 57 -12.14 7.83 -6.50
C ASP A 57 -11.14 6.85 -7.14
N ASP A 58 -9.88 6.96 -6.76
CA ASP A 58 -8.80 6.12 -7.27
C ASP A 58 -8.01 5.54 -6.10
N VAL A 59 -7.65 4.24 -6.20
CA VAL A 59 -6.71 3.58 -5.30
C VAL A 59 -5.61 2.95 -6.11
N TYR A 60 -4.37 3.28 -5.79
CA TYR A 60 -3.18 2.79 -6.45
C TYR A 60 -2.43 1.83 -5.53
N VAL A 61 -2.11 0.65 -6.01
CA VAL A 61 -1.29 -0.34 -5.29
C VAL A 61 -0.07 -0.63 -6.14
N PHE A 62 1.11 -0.27 -5.63
CA PHE A 62 2.39 -0.54 -6.29
C PHE A 62 3.11 -1.68 -5.59
N ASN A 63 3.47 -2.73 -6.32
CA ASN A 63 4.29 -3.81 -5.79
C ASN A 63 5.75 -3.37 -5.71
N SER A 64 6.21 -3.02 -4.52
CA SER A 64 7.60 -2.62 -4.25
C SER A 64 8.53 -3.79 -3.96
N SER A 65 8.02 -5.01 -3.92
CA SER A 65 8.80 -6.22 -3.70
C SER A 65 9.46 -6.74 -4.99
N THR A 66 10.35 -7.70 -4.84
CA THR A 66 10.96 -8.44 -5.97
C THR A 66 10.19 -9.70 -6.35
N SER A 67 9.08 -9.98 -5.67
CA SER A 67 8.23 -11.16 -5.88
C SER A 67 6.85 -10.73 -6.36
N VAL A 68 6.14 -11.63 -7.01
CA VAL A 68 4.71 -11.44 -7.33
C VAL A 68 3.93 -11.29 -6.03
N ALA A 69 3.10 -10.25 -5.95
CA ALA A 69 2.20 -10.02 -4.84
C ALA A 69 0.78 -10.54 -5.16
N HIS A 70 0.11 -11.13 -4.16
CA HIS A 70 -1.31 -11.41 -4.24
C HIS A 70 -2.04 -10.35 -3.41
N ILE A 71 -2.82 -9.51 -4.08
CA ILE A 71 -3.48 -8.37 -3.46
C ILE A 71 -5.00 -8.47 -3.57
N ALA A 72 -5.71 -7.92 -2.58
CA ALA A 72 -7.13 -7.65 -2.69
C ALA A 72 -7.41 -6.21 -2.28
N VAL A 73 -8.24 -5.53 -3.08
CA VAL A 73 -8.75 -4.19 -2.80
C VAL A 73 -10.23 -4.32 -2.47
N ASN A 74 -10.61 -3.97 -1.25
CA ASN A 74 -11.98 -4.03 -0.77
C ASN A 74 -12.47 -2.62 -0.44
N ILE A 75 -13.53 -2.19 -1.09
CA ILE A 75 -14.22 -0.94 -0.78
C ILE A 75 -15.26 -1.28 0.30
N LEU A 76 -15.22 -0.57 1.42
CA LEU A 76 -16.02 -0.89 2.60
C LEU A 76 -17.02 0.21 2.90
N ASP A 77 -18.23 -0.16 3.34
CA ASP A 77 -19.19 0.77 3.94
C ASP A 77 -18.79 1.13 5.39
N ALA A 78 -19.59 1.97 6.04
CA ALA A 78 -19.39 2.37 7.44
C ALA A 78 -19.47 1.21 8.45
N ASN A 79 -20.09 0.11 8.08
CA ASN A 79 -20.21 -1.11 8.90
C ASN A 79 -19.09 -2.11 8.61
N GLY A 80 -18.19 -1.80 7.65
CA GLY A 80 -17.11 -2.68 7.24
C GLY A 80 -17.52 -3.78 6.24
N ASN A 81 -18.73 -3.71 5.67
CA ASN A 81 -19.15 -4.61 4.62
C ASN A 81 -18.42 -4.31 3.31
N ASN A 82 -18.01 -5.34 2.59
CA ASN A 82 -17.38 -5.20 1.29
C ASN A 82 -18.41 -4.89 0.21
N LEU A 83 -18.23 -3.77 -0.48
CA LEU A 83 -19.15 -3.29 -1.52
C LEU A 83 -18.81 -3.78 -2.93
N ALA A 84 -17.76 -4.56 -3.13
CA ALA A 84 -17.39 -5.05 -4.47
C ALA A 84 -18.57 -5.77 -5.14
N GLY A 85 -18.94 -5.29 -6.34
CA GLY A 85 -20.11 -5.78 -7.08
C GLY A 85 -21.47 -5.18 -6.66
N HIS A 86 -21.55 -4.44 -5.56
CA HIS A 86 -22.78 -3.71 -5.19
C HIS A 86 -23.00 -2.51 -6.13
N THR A 87 -24.26 -2.17 -6.37
CA THR A 87 -24.60 -1.01 -7.18
C THR A 87 -24.19 0.28 -6.45
N ILE A 88 -23.51 1.17 -7.15
CA ILE A 88 -23.17 2.50 -6.65
C ILE A 88 -24.45 3.35 -6.58
N PRO A 89 -24.84 3.86 -5.40
CA PRO A 89 -26.07 4.63 -5.23
C PRO A 89 -26.10 5.86 -6.14
N GLY A 90 -27.23 6.06 -6.83
CA GLY A 90 -27.45 7.22 -7.72
C GLY A 90 -26.76 7.13 -9.07
N SER A 91 -26.02 6.06 -9.40
CA SER A 91 -25.39 5.90 -10.71
C SER A 91 -26.43 5.70 -11.83
N SER A 92 -26.25 6.42 -12.96
CA SER A 92 -27.11 6.33 -14.13
C SER A 92 -26.26 6.45 -15.41
N PRO A 93 -26.08 5.38 -16.21
CA PRO A 93 -26.57 4.02 -15.96
C PRO A 93 -25.99 3.40 -14.69
N ALA A 94 -26.65 2.37 -14.18
CA ALA A 94 -26.20 1.68 -12.96
C ALA A 94 -24.77 1.15 -13.10
N GLN A 95 -23.91 1.51 -12.16
CA GLN A 95 -22.52 1.06 -12.06
C GLN A 95 -22.35 0.26 -10.77
N THR A 96 -21.32 -0.57 -10.69
CA THR A 96 -20.98 -1.34 -9.50
C THR A 96 -19.59 -0.96 -8.98
N TYR A 97 -19.42 -1.09 -7.66
CA TYR A 97 -18.11 -0.92 -7.06
C TYR A 97 -17.14 -1.97 -7.59
N PRO A 98 -15.92 -1.57 -7.97
CA PRO A 98 -14.85 -2.51 -8.31
C PRO A 98 -14.28 -3.16 -7.05
N GLY A 99 -13.32 -4.07 -7.25
CA GLY A 99 -12.59 -4.72 -6.17
C GLY A 99 -12.83 -6.23 -6.09
N GLU A 100 -12.22 -6.85 -5.10
CA GLU A 100 -12.29 -8.29 -4.88
C GLU A 100 -13.32 -8.64 -3.82
N THR A 101 -14.03 -9.77 -4.02
CA THR A 101 -15.01 -10.30 -3.08
C THR A 101 -14.42 -11.48 -2.29
N GLY A 102 -14.75 -11.57 -1.01
CA GLY A 102 -14.34 -12.71 -0.17
C GLY A 102 -12.84 -12.84 -0.03
N THR A 103 -12.30 -14.02 -0.31
CA THR A 103 -10.86 -14.35 -0.27
C THR A 103 -10.18 -14.23 -1.63
N THR A 104 -10.88 -13.74 -2.63
CA THR A 104 -10.33 -13.56 -3.98
C THR A 104 -9.20 -12.53 -3.95
N THR A 105 -8.09 -12.86 -4.60
CA THR A 105 -6.96 -11.96 -4.81
C THR A 105 -6.61 -11.89 -6.28
N VAL A 106 -5.92 -10.84 -6.67
CA VAL A 106 -5.29 -10.70 -7.98
C VAL A 106 -3.78 -10.68 -7.85
N THR A 107 -3.09 -11.12 -8.89
CA THR A 107 -1.62 -11.07 -8.94
C THR A 107 -1.16 -9.71 -9.44
N LEU A 108 -0.06 -9.21 -8.84
CA LEU A 108 0.61 -7.98 -9.24
C LEU A 108 2.11 -8.24 -9.32
N ASP A 109 2.65 -8.18 -10.53
CA ASP A 109 4.06 -8.41 -10.78
C ASP A 109 4.95 -7.36 -10.09
N PRO A 110 6.25 -7.66 -9.82
CA PRO A 110 7.21 -6.71 -9.29
C PRO A 110 7.26 -5.41 -10.11
N ALA A 111 7.34 -4.28 -9.44
CA ALA A 111 7.38 -2.94 -10.03
C ALA A 111 6.16 -2.57 -10.90
N HIS A 112 5.05 -3.31 -10.80
CA HIS A 112 3.79 -2.95 -11.45
C HIS A 112 2.83 -2.26 -10.48
N THR A 113 1.90 -1.49 -11.08
CA THR A 113 0.84 -0.80 -10.35
C THR A 113 -0.52 -1.36 -10.77
N ARG A 114 -1.38 -1.60 -9.78
CA ARG A 114 -2.81 -1.77 -9.98
C ARG A 114 -3.53 -0.47 -9.62
N ASP A 115 -4.43 -0.06 -10.48
CA ASP A 115 -5.28 1.09 -10.29
C ASP A 115 -6.75 0.63 -10.23
N VAL A 116 -7.43 0.94 -9.15
CA VAL A 116 -8.84 0.63 -8.91
C VAL A 116 -9.61 1.93 -8.84
N LYS A 117 -10.55 2.13 -9.75
CA LYS A 117 -11.28 3.39 -9.95
C LYS A 117 -12.77 3.17 -9.90
N TRP A 118 -13.48 4.14 -9.31
CA TRP A 118 -14.93 4.24 -9.42
C TRP A 118 -15.34 5.71 -9.42
N VAL A 119 -16.56 5.96 -9.86
CA VAL A 119 -17.15 7.30 -9.87
C VAL A 119 -18.36 7.29 -8.95
N MET A 120 -18.32 8.11 -7.91
CA MET A 120 -19.48 8.36 -7.08
C MET A 120 -20.32 9.47 -7.72
N PRO A 121 -21.56 9.21 -8.12
CA PRO A 121 -22.43 10.29 -8.60
C PRO A 121 -22.76 11.23 -7.44
N ASN A 122 -23.20 12.42 -7.78
CA ASN A 122 -23.71 13.36 -6.80
C ASN A 122 -24.87 12.73 -6.01
N THR A 123 -24.60 12.38 -4.77
CA THR A 123 -25.58 11.73 -3.87
C THR A 123 -25.67 12.47 -2.56
N THR A 124 -26.84 12.52 -1.98
CA THR A 124 -27.07 12.99 -0.62
C THR A 124 -26.76 11.92 0.44
N ALA A 125 -26.39 10.72 0.00
CA ALA A 125 -26.05 9.63 0.90
C ALA A 125 -24.87 10.01 1.82
N ASN A 126 -25.00 9.69 3.08
CA ASN A 126 -23.98 9.97 4.09
C ASN A 126 -23.10 8.71 4.26
N PRO A 127 -21.83 8.73 3.86
CA PRO A 127 -20.96 7.53 3.95
C PRO A 127 -20.71 7.09 5.38
N ALA A 128 -20.94 7.92 6.40
CA ALA A 128 -20.77 7.54 7.79
C ALA A 128 -21.99 6.80 8.40
N THR A 129 -23.14 6.85 7.75
CA THR A 129 -24.39 6.27 8.28
C THR A 129 -25.11 5.38 7.30
N ASP A 130 -24.97 5.63 6.00
CA ASP A 130 -25.74 4.94 4.99
C ASP A 130 -25.01 3.68 4.54
N THR A 131 -25.76 2.61 4.33
CA THR A 131 -25.26 1.36 3.75
C THR A 131 -25.00 1.55 2.25
N ASP A 132 -24.18 0.68 1.69
CA ASP A 132 -23.83 0.68 0.25
C ASP A 132 -23.10 1.95 -0.24
N VAL A 133 -22.59 2.78 0.67
CA VAL A 133 -21.79 3.98 0.36
C VAL A 133 -20.36 3.76 0.84
N ALA A 134 -19.39 3.98 -0.05
CA ALA A 134 -17.97 3.81 0.26
C ALA A 134 -17.53 4.73 1.42
N PHE A 135 -16.95 4.14 2.46
CA PHE A 135 -16.41 4.84 3.63
C PHE A 135 -14.90 4.65 3.78
N ALA A 136 -14.41 3.46 3.51
CA ALA A 136 -12.99 3.13 3.59
C ALA A 136 -12.58 2.18 2.47
N VAL A 137 -11.28 2.11 2.19
CA VAL A 137 -10.71 1.07 1.34
C VAL A 137 -9.72 0.28 2.16
N ARG A 138 -9.83 -1.04 2.11
CA ARG A 138 -8.86 -1.97 2.68
C ARG A 138 -8.10 -2.65 1.55
N VAL A 139 -6.78 -2.54 1.58
CA VAL A 139 -5.88 -3.27 0.70
C VAL A 139 -5.13 -4.31 1.51
N THR A 140 -5.17 -5.56 1.06
CA THR A 140 -4.40 -6.66 1.66
C THR A 140 -3.37 -7.17 0.68
N SER A 141 -2.20 -7.59 1.16
CA SER A 141 -1.14 -8.16 0.33
C SER A 141 -0.32 -9.17 1.11
N ASP A 142 0.19 -10.20 0.42
CA ASP A 142 1.17 -11.15 0.96
C ASP A 142 2.62 -10.66 0.82
N GLN A 143 2.85 -9.59 0.03
CA GLN A 143 4.15 -8.96 -0.19
C GLN A 143 4.11 -7.48 0.19
N PRO A 144 5.27 -6.83 0.44
CA PRO A 144 5.35 -5.39 0.63
C PRO A 144 4.79 -4.64 -0.58
N VAL A 145 3.80 -3.77 -0.34
CA VAL A 145 3.22 -2.88 -1.35
C VAL A 145 3.14 -1.46 -0.81
N VAL A 146 3.15 -0.49 -1.72
CA VAL A 146 2.87 0.91 -1.43
C VAL A 146 1.45 1.20 -1.89
N VAL A 147 0.66 1.82 -1.02
CA VAL A 147 -0.74 2.15 -1.31
C VAL A 147 -0.92 3.66 -1.26
N GLY A 148 -1.50 4.21 -2.31
CA GLY A 148 -1.95 5.59 -2.40
C GLY A 148 -3.42 5.62 -2.76
N ALA A 149 -4.13 6.65 -2.31
CA ALA A 149 -5.52 6.88 -2.70
C ALA A 149 -5.76 8.37 -2.95
N ASN A 150 -6.60 8.64 -3.92
CA ASN A 150 -7.06 9.97 -4.25
C ASN A 150 -8.59 9.92 -4.35
N PHE A 151 -9.26 10.72 -3.53
CA PHE A 151 -10.71 10.84 -3.54
C PHE A 151 -11.06 12.27 -3.94
N GLU A 152 -11.53 12.42 -5.17
CA GLU A 152 -11.79 13.71 -5.76
C GLU A 152 -13.08 14.32 -5.21
N PHE A 153 -12.93 15.50 -4.58
CA PHE A 153 -14.04 16.36 -4.15
C PHE A 153 -13.66 17.82 -4.38
N ASN A 154 -14.19 18.47 -5.42
CA ASN A 154 -13.88 19.88 -5.77
C ASN A 154 -12.38 20.21 -5.75
N GLY A 155 -11.56 19.29 -6.15
CA GLY A 155 -10.09 19.28 -6.07
C GLY A 155 -9.59 18.05 -5.35
N ASP A 156 -8.45 17.54 -5.77
CA ASP A 156 -7.82 16.33 -5.24
C ASP A 156 -7.63 16.42 -3.72
N ILE A 157 -8.34 15.59 -2.98
CA ILE A 157 -8.07 15.39 -1.56
C ILE A 157 -7.30 14.08 -1.43
N PRO A 158 -5.99 14.14 -1.16
CA PRO A 158 -5.24 12.92 -0.89
C PRO A 158 -5.83 12.22 0.34
N SER A 159 -6.21 10.98 0.18
CA SER A 159 -6.63 10.15 1.30
C SER A 159 -5.39 9.65 2.04
N GLN A 160 -5.52 9.53 3.35
CA GLN A 160 -4.46 8.94 4.15
C GLN A 160 -4.62 7.42 4.15
N CYS A 161 -3.65 6.74 3.55
CA CYS A 161 -3.52 5.30 3.66
C CYS A 161 -2.51 4.97 4.76
N SER A 162 -2.92 4.17 5.73
CA SER A 162 -2.07 3.74 6.83
C SER A 162 -1.95 2.23 6.88
N LEU A 163 -0.75 1.74 7.15
CA LEU A 163 -0.54 0.32 7.42
C LEU A 163 -1.20 -0.01 8.77
N ALA A 164 -2.15 -0.93 8.76
CA ALA A 164 -2.82 -1.37 9.98
C ALA A 164 -1.84 -2.11 10.89
N PRO A 165 -1.88 -1.89 12.21
CA PRO A 165 -1.10 -2.67 13.15
C PRO A 165 -1.53 -4.14 13.09
N LYS A 166 -0.55 -5.04 13.26
CA LYS A 166 -0.77 -6.49 13.36
C LYS A 166 -1.31 -6.87 14.71
#